data_3da281d786bbcf096244666cd66a590c
#
_entry.id   3da281d786bbcf096244666cd66a590c
#
_cell.length_a   1.000
_cell.length_b   1.000
_cell.length_c   1.000
_cell.angle_alpha   90.00
_cell.angle_beta   90.00
_cell.angle_gamma   90.00
#
_symmetry.space_group_name_H-M   'P 1'
#
loop_
_entity.id
_entity.type
_entity.pdbx_description
1 polymer ?
#
loop_
_entity_poly.entity_id
_entity_poly.type
_entity_poly.pdbx_seq_one_letter_code
_entity_poly.pdbx_strand_id
1 'polypeptide(L)'
;SHCATNKRAPGRIWYISRQAKMTTCLPPASRERDGVRANNNDTLMNLHEYQAKALLAEFGIPVPPGKPAFSVNEAMEVADELGGGAWVVKAQIHAGGRGKAGGVKKVIGHSAIEKAADSLLGTRLVTHQTGPGGQPVDRLLIEQPCVVMHEYYLACLVDRALERVVFIASRAGGMDIEEIAARHPDKIIKVVADPIAGLQAYQCREVGFALGLKDKQVTALSRLMLNIFHLFSARDLSLVEINPLAVTSGSDLIALDAKIQVDDNALFRQKALEELHDSSQDDPKEHKAREFGLSYVALDGNIGCMVNGAGLAMATMDLIKLHGGAP
;
A
#
# COMPACT_ATOMS: atom_id res chain seq x y z
N SER A 1 0.29 23.20 -33.51
CA SER A 1 1.68 22.75 -33.37
C SER A 1 2.58 23.93 -33.01
N HIS A 2 2.77 24.15 -31.73
CA HIS A 2 3.88 25.00 -31.22
C HIS A 2 4.57 24.23 -30.11
N CYS A 3 5.74 23.71 -30.47
CA CYS A 3 6.67 23.10 -29.51
C CYS A 3 7.50 24.23 -28.94
N ALA A 4 7.25 24.63 -27.70
CA ALA A 4 8.06 25.61 -27.00
C ALA A 4 9.11 24.87 -26.18
N THR A 5 10.36 24.89 -26.62
CA THR A 5 11.52 24.41 -25.86
C THR A 5 11.91 25.47 -24.83
N ASN A 6 11.65 25.22 -23.57
CA ASN A 6 12.12 26.04 -22.47
C ASN A 6 13.27 25.33 -21.74
N LYS A 7 14.50 25.83 -21.91
CA LYS A 7 15.71 25.33 -21.24
C LYS A 7 15.81 25.91 -19.82
N ARG A 8 15.03 25.43 -18.86
CA ARG A 8 15.35 25.54 -17.41
C ARG A 8 14.33 24.75 -16.58
N ALA A 9 14.80 23.82 -15.78
CA ALA A 9 14.14 22.90 -14.84
C ALA A 9 13.55 21.62 -15.46
N PRO A 10 13.62 20.46 -14.75
CA PRO A 10 13.05 19.21 -15.24
C PRO A 10 11.53 19.37 -15.45
N GLY A 11 11.10 19.22 -16.66
CA GLY A 11 9.71 19.37 -17.07
C GLY A 11 8.85 18.23 -16.54
N ARG A 12 7.72 18.57 -15.97
CA ARG A 12 6.70 17.62 -15.49
C ARG A 12 5.55 17.58 -16.48
N ILE A 13 5.05 16.37 -16.73
CA ILE A 13 4.06 16.09 -17.77
C ILE A 13 2.63 16.11 -17.24
N TRP A 14 1.71 16.70 -17.99
CA TRP A 14 0.29 16.72 -17.74
C TRP A 14 -0.43 15.72 -18.67
N TYR A 15 -1.18 14.81 -18.06
CA TYR A 15 -2.06 13.90 -18.77
C TYR A 15 -3.52 14.27 -18.48
N ILE A 16 -4.29 14.56 -19.52
CA ILE A 16 -5.70 14.94 -19.41
C ILE A 16 -6.55 13.89 -20.13
N SER A 17 -7.42 13.21 -19.40
CA SER A 17 -8.41 12.30 -19.98
C SER A 17 -9.78 12.54 -19.36
N ARG A 18 -10.79 12.76 -20.19
CA ARG A 18 -12.19 12.58 -19.77
C ARG A 18 -12.45 11.09 -19.64
N GLN A 19 -13.10 10.66 -18.55
CA GLN A 19 -13.49 9.26 -18.32
C GLN A 19 -14.25 8.70 -19.55
N ALA A 20 -13.54 7.93 -20.36
CA ALA A 20 -14.15 7.11 -21.41
C ALA A 20 -14.23 5.67 -20.89
N LYS A 21 -15.42 5.09 -20.92
CA LYS A 21 -15.67 3.68 -20.58
C LYS A 21 -14.73 2.79 -21.40
N MET A 22 -13.88 2.04 -20.71
CA MET A 22 -12.98 1.07 -21.33
C MET A 22 -13.77 -0.10 -21.92
N THR A 23 -13.68 -0.25 -23.22
CA THR A 23 -13.97 -1.51 -23.91
C THR A 23 -12.62 -2.17 -24.20
N THR A 24 -12.47 -3.40 -23.74
CA THR A 24 -11.25 -4.20 -23.83
C THR A 24 -10.90 -4.51 -25.29
N CYS A 25 -9.69 -4.13 -25.73
CA CYS A 25 -9.02 -4.73 -26.88
C CYS A 25 -7.69 -5.34 -26.41
N LEU A 26 -7.54 -6.65 -26.62
CA LEU A 26 -6.33 -7.42 -26.34
C LEU A 26 -5.22 -7.08 -27.34
N PRO A 27 -3.97 -6.94 -26.93
CA PRO A 27 -2.82 -6.98 -27.83
C PRO A 27 -2.23 -8.39 -27.96
N PRO A 28 -1.63 -8.73 -29.10
CA PRO A 28 -1.01 -10.04 -29.32
C PRO A 28 0.32 -10.19 -28.57
N ALA A 29 0.64 -11.45 -28.29
CA ALA A 29 1.76 -11.91 -27.49
C ALA A 29 3.16 -11.54 -28.07
N SER A 30 4.12 -11.46 -27.14
CA SER A 30 5.56 -11.57 -27.27
C SER A 30 6.36 -10.39 -27.82
N ARG A 31 7.02 -9.74 -26.88
CA ARG A 31 8.47 -9.42 -26.87
C ARG A 31 8.82 -8.89 -25.50
N GLU A 32 9.78 -9.54 -24.83
CA GLU A 32 10.45 -8.99 -23.64
C GLU A 32 10.87 -7.56 -23.93
N ARG A 33 10.27 -6.63 -23.21
CA ARG A 33 10.71 -5.23 -23.18
C ARG A 33 11.13 -4.96 -21.75
N ASP A 34 12.38 -4.57 -21.60
CA ASP A 34 12.86 -3.96 -20.37
C ASP A 34 11.90 -2.85 -19.97
N GLY A 35 11.06 -3.16 -19.00
CA GLY A 35 9.94 -2.31 -18.61
C GLY A 35 10.45 -1.10 -17.86
N VAL A 36 10.14 0.07 -18.37
CA VAL A 36 9.98 1.24 -17.54
C VAL A 36 8.91 0.90 -16.51
N ARG A 37 9.31 0.71 -15.26
CA ARG A 37 8.40 0.63 -14.12
C ARG A 37 7.74 2.02 -14.00
N ALA A 38 6.57 2.19 -14.59
CA ALA A 38 5.67 3.21 -14.11
C ALA A 38 5.41 2.85 -12.64
N ASN A 39 5.74 3.73 -11.73
CA ASN A 39 5.28 3.64 -10.34
C ASN A 39 3.75 3.65 -10.41
N ASN A 40 3.14 2.46 -10.35
CA ASN A 40 1.68 2.27 -10.43
C ASN A 40 0.95 2.74 -9.16
N ASN A 41 1.57 3.60 -8.34
CA ASN A 41 0.97 4.11 -7.10
C ASN A 41 0.05 5.32 -7.32
N ASP A 42 -0.02 5.87 -8.52
CA ASP A 42 -0.55 7.22 -8.71
C ASP A 42 -2.05 7.28 -9.02
N THR A 43 -2.75 6.15 -9.07
CA THR A 43 -4.20 6.11 -9.35
C THR A 43 -5.00 5.26 -8.36
N LEU A 44 -4.37 4.72 -7.33
CA LEU A 44 -5.03 3.85 -6.36
C LEU A 44 -5.21 4.57 -5.03
N MET A 45 -6.44 4.58 -4.52
CA MET A 45 -6.73 5.10 -3.19
C MET A 45 -6.02 4.26 -2.13
N ASN A 46 -5.10 4.87 -1.39
CA ASN A 46 -4.43 4.25 -0.25
C ASN A 46 -5.20 4.53 1.04
N LEU A 47 -5.28 3.53 1.92
CA LEU A 47 -5.75 3.70 3.28
C LEU A 47 -4.57 3.92 4.24
N HIS A 48 -4.79 4.75 5.27
CA HIS A 48 -3.86 4.80 6.41
C HIS A 48 -3.84 3.46 7.14
N GLU A 49 -2.74 3.15 7.82
CA GLU A 49 -2.60 1.89 8.56
C GLU A 49 -3.73 1.65 9.56
N TYR A 50 -4.18 2.68 10.30
CA TYR A 50 -5.27 2.53 11.26
C TYR A 50 -6.60 2.18 10.58
N GLN A 51 -6.89 2.74 9.40
CA GLN A 51 -8.06 2.42 8.59
C GLN A 51 -7.96 1.00 8.02
N ALA A 52 -6.79 0.65 7.49
CA ALA A 52 -6.50 -0.70 7.00
C ALA A 52 -6.68 -1.76 8.10
N LYS A 53 -6.18 -1.50 9.31
CA LYS A 53 -6.33 -2.40 10.45
C LYS A 53 -7.77 -2.51 10.95
N ALA A 54 -8.52 -1.41 10.94
CA ALA A 54 -9.96 -1.45 11.27
C ALA A 54 -10.71 -2.37 10.28
N LEU A 55 -10.39 -2.26 9.00
CA LEU A 55 -10.98 -3.09 7.97
C LEU A 55 -10.55 -4.57 8.09
N LEU A 56 -9.28 -4.84 8.41
CA LEU A 56 -8.80 -6.19 8.70
C LEU A 56 -9.55 -6.81 9.89
N ALA A 57 -9.72 -6.05 10.98
CA ALA A 57 -10.44 -6.50 12.17
C ALA A 57 -11.93 -6.80 11.89
N GLU A 58 -12.61 -5.98 11.07
CA GLU A 58 -13.99 -6.22 10.62
C GLU A 58 -14.13 -7.61 9.95
N PHE A 59 -13.12 -8.03 9.20
CA PHE A 59 -13.08 -9.32 8.53
C PHE A 59 -12.42 -10.43 9.37
N GLY A 60 -12.23 -10.22 10.68
CA GLY A 60 -11.72 -11.23 11.61
C GLY A 60 -10.23 -11.55 11.46
N ILE A 61 -9.45 -10.62 10.93
CA ILE A 61 -7.99 -10.74 10.85
C ILE A 61 -7.42 -10.06 12.11
N PRO A 62 -6.63 -10.77 12.93
CA PRO A 62 -6.10 -10.22 14.18
C PRO A 62 -5.13 -9.06 13.95
N VAL A 63 -5.36 -7.97 14.67
CA VAL A 63 -4.51 -6.77 14.70
C VAL A 63 -4.22 -6.38 16.16
N PRO A 64 -3.13 -5.67 16.47
CA PRO A 64 -2.90 -5.14 17.81
C PRO A 64 -4.02 -4.17 18.20
N PRO A 65 -4.47 -4.17 19.47
CA PRO A 65 -5.35 -3.12 19.97
C PRO A 65 -4.70 -1.75 19.78
N GLY A 66 -5.44 -0.83 19.16
CA GLY A 66 -4.92 0.50 18.87
C GLY A 66 -6.00 1.44 18.36
N LYS A 67 -5.74 2.74 18.46
CA LYS A 67 -6.64 3.80 17.99
C LYS A 67 -5.84 4.95 17.36
N PRO A 68 -6.42 5.69 16.39
CA PRO A 68 -5.82 6.90 15.86
C PRO A 68 -5.86 8.03 16.90
N ALA A 69 -4.93 8.98 16.77
CA ALA A 69 -4.89 10.23 17.52
C ALA A 69 -4.47 11.37 16.59
N PHE A 70 -5.15 12.50 16.66
CA PHE A 70 -4.95 13.66 15.78
C PHE A 70 -4.32 14.84 16.54
N SER A 71 -4.08 14.67 17.82
CA SER A 71 -3.39 15.62 18.71
C SER A 71 -2.58 14.89 19.78
N VAL A 72 -1.70 15.62 20.45
CA VAL A 72 -0.92 15.08 21.58
C VAL A 72 -1.86 14.67 22.72
N ASN A 73 -2.90 15.46 23.00
CA ASN A 73 -3.88 15.15 24.04
C ASN A 73 -4.66 13.87 23.73
N GLU A 74 -5.15 13.71 22.50
CA GLU A 74 -5.82 12.47 22.07
C GLU A 74 -4.87 11.26 22.16
N ALA A 75 -3.57 11.43 21.85
CA ALA A 75 -2.60 10.34 21.98
C ALA A 75 -2.44 9.88 23.44
N MET A 76 -2.52 10.81 24.40
CA MET A 76 -2.51 10.51 25.83
C MET A 76 -3.80 9.80 26.27
N GLU A 77 -4.98 10.31 25.83
CA GLU A 77 -6.28 9.70 26.11
C GLU A 77 -6.37 8.25 25.57
N VAL A 78 -5.93 8.04 24.33
CA VAL A 78 -5.88 6.70 23.72
C VAL A 78 -4.95 5.77 24.51
N ALA A 79 -3.82 6.26 24.99
CA ALA A 79 -2.91 5.46 25.79
C ALA A 79 -3.54 5.04 27.14
N ASP A 80 -4.28 5.95 27.76
CA ASP A 80 -5.02 5.66 29.01
C ASP A 80 -6.11 4.61 28.75
N GLU A 81 -6.87 4.75 27.68
CA GLU A 81 -7.90 3.78 27.30
C GLU A 81 -7.33 2.38 26.98
N LEU A 82 -6.20 2.32 26.28
CA LEU A 82 -5.52 1.06 25.95
C LEU A 82 -4.93 0.39 27.20
N GLY A 83 -4.63 1.19 28.23
CA GLY A 83 -3.99 0.72 29.45
C GLY A 83 -2.57 0.23 29.22
N GLY A 84 -2.00 -0.38 30.27
CA GLY A 84 -0.61 -0.87 30.22
C GLY A 84 0.39 0.22 30.61
N GLY A 85 1.64 0.05 30.26
CA GLY A 85 2.70 1.02 30.58
C GLY A 85 3.66 1.26 29.42
N ALA A 86 3.41 0.60 28.29
CA ALA A 86 4.20 0.71 27.08
C ALA A 86 3.30 0.73 25.85
N TRP A 87 3.67 1.51 24.84
CA TRP A 87 2.91 1.67 23.61
C TRP A 87 3.83 1.79 22.39
N VAL A 88 3.25 1.64 21.20
CA VAL A 88 3.89 1.93 19.93
C VAL A 88 3.17 3.11 19.29
N VAL A 89 3.90 4.19 19.05
CA VAL A 89 3.42 5.40 18.38
C VAL A 89 3.88 5.36 16.94
N LYS A 90 2.93 5.37 15.99
CA LYS A 90 3.21 5.24 14.56
C LYS A 90 2.67 6.43 13.77
N ALA A 91 3.54 7.15 13.08
CA ALA A 91 3.13 8.18 12.13
C ALA A 91 2.29 7.57 11.01
N GLN A 92 1.19 8.22 10.64
CA GLN A 92 0.27 7.77 9.59
C GLN A 92 0.51 8.55 8.31
N ILE A 93 1.19 7.94 7.35
CA ILE A 93 1.44 8.47 6.00
C ILE A 93 1.21 7.36 4.97
N HIS A 94 0.94 7.72 3.71
CA HIS A 94 0.75 6.77 2.61
C HIS A 94 2.08 6.29 2.01
N ALA A 95 3.05 5.95 2.87
CA ALA A 95 4.35 5.42 2.44
C ALA A 95 4.87 4.35 3.39
N GLY A 96 5.60 3.40 2.83
CA GLY A 96 6.35 2.39 3.58
C GLY A 96 7.67 2.93 4.16
N GLY A 97 8.37 2.07 4.91
CA GLY A 97 9.68 2.42 5.47
C GLY A 97 9.65 3.38 6.67
N ARG A 98 8.48 3.66 7.23
CA ARG A 98 8.28 4.56 8.38
C ARG A 98 9.17 4.22 9.57
N GLY A 99 9.36 2.93 9.87
CA GLY A 99 10.22 2.48 10.96
C GLY A 99 11.66 2.95 10.80
N LYS A 100 12.24 2.77 9.61
CA LYS A 100 13.61 3.21 9.28
C LYS A 100 13.75 4.74 9.29
N ALA A 101 12.66 5.44 8.99
CA ALA A 101 12.62 6.90 8.96
C ALA A 101 12.30 7.54 10.35
N GLY A 102 12.21 6.75 11.42
CA GLY A 102 11.91 7.26 12.77
C GLY A 102 10.42 7.55 13.03
N GLY A 103 9.52 7.18 12.09
CA GLY A 103 8.08 7.36 12.22
C GLY A 103 7.38 6.31 13.09
N VAL A 104 8.12 5.34 13.66
CA VAL A 104 7.61 4.32 14.59
C VAL A 104 8.44 4.35 15.86
N LYS A 105 7.82 4.64 17.00
CA LYS A 105 8.48 4.78 18.29
C LYS A 105 7.84 3.85 19.32
N LYS A 106 8.65 2.98 19.96
CA LYS A 106 8.25 2.23 21.15
C LYS A 106 8.52 3.10 22.37
N VAL A 107 7.52 3.30 23.20
CA VAL A 107 7.58 4.21 24.35
C VAL A 107 7.09 3.54 25.61
N ILE A 108 7.64 3.96 26.76
CA ILE A 108 7.27 3.47 28.09
C ILE A 108 6.93 4.68 28.94
N GLY A 109 5.73 4.69 29.54
CA GLY A 109 5.24 5.77 30.38
C GLY A 109 4.66 6.96 29.58
N HIS A 110 3.73 7.69 30.22
CA HIS A 110 2.95 8.77 29.61
C HIS A 110 3.81 9.93 29.08
N SER A 111 4.82 10.37 29.83
CA SER A 111 5.73 11.44 29.37
C SER A 111 6.47 11.08 28.08
N ALA A 112 6.68 9.78 27.82
CA ALA A 112 7.33 9.34 26.59
C ALA A 112 6.36 9.34 25.39
N ILE A 113 5.06 9.07 25.61
CA ILE A 113 4.03 9.22 24.57
C ILE A 113 3.91 10.69 24.16
N GLU A 114 3.76 11.58 25.13
CA GLU A 114 3.65 13.03 24.89
C GLU A 114 4.80 13.51 24.00
N LYS A 115 6.05 13.22 24.39
CA LYS A 115 7.23 13.57 23.61
C LYS A 115 7.27 12.93 22.22
N ALA A 116 6.83 11.66 22.12
CA ALA A 116 6.80 10.97 20.83
C ALA A 116 5.75 11.58 19.89
N ALA A 117 4.57 11.87 20.41
CA ALA A 117 3.47 12.50 19.66
C ALA A 117 3.86 13.92 19.20
N ASP A 118 4.37 14.75 20.11
CA ASP A 118 4.84 16.12 19.82
C ASP A 118 5.95 16.13 18.76
N SER A 119 6.86 15.17 18.80
CA SER A 119 7.97 15.08 17.85
C SER A 119 7.58 14.57 16.45
N LEU A 120 6.38 14.01 16.28
CA LEU A 120 5.90 13.44 15.01
C LEU A 120 4.79 14.27 14.37
N LEU A 121 3.82 14.74 15.15
CA LEU A 121 2.70 15.55 14.64
C LEU A 121 3.19 16.87 14.04
N GLY A 122 2.59 17.27 12.93
CA GLY A 122 2.93 18.50 12.21
C GLY A 122 4.27 18.46 11.47
N THR A 123 5.02 17.35 11.52
CA THR A 123 6.27 17.19 10.79
C THR A 123 6.04 16.58 9.40
N ARG A 124 7.08 16.56 8.59
CA ARG A 124 7.10 15.80 7.32
C ARG A 124 8.06 14.63 7.44
N LEU A 125 7.54 13.43 7.25
CA LEU A 125 8.34 12.21 7.32
C LEU A 125 8.88 11.86 5.94
N VAL A 126 10.20 11.79 5.82
CA VAL A 126 10.90 11.40 4.59
C VAL A 126 11.27 9.91 4.68
N THR A 127 10.77 9.12 3.74
CA THR A 127 11.12 7.71 3.57
C THR A 127 11.71 7.49 2.18
N HIS A 128 12.22 6.30 1.89
CA HIS A 128 12.69 5.96 0.55
C HIS A 128 11.58 5.96 -0.52
N GLN A 129 10.30 5.96 -0.10
CA GLN A 129 9.13 5.99 -0.99
C GLN A 129 8.50 7.36 -1.16
N THR A 130 8.82 8.37 -0.32
CA THR A 130 8.18 9.71 -0.35
C THR A 130 9.02 10.69 -1.10
N GLY A 131 9.94 10.61 -1.78
CA GLY A 131 10.77 11.69 -2.32
C GLY A 131 11.29 12.66 -1.23
N PRO A 132 12.12 13.64 -1.60
CA PRO A 132 12.81 14.51 -0.64
C PRO A 132 11.88 15.46 0.14
N GLY A 133 10.68 15.71 -0.37
CA GLY A 133 9.68 16.56 0.30
C GLY A 133 8.97 15.90 1.48
N GLY A 134 9.05 14.59 1.60
CA GLY A 134 8.34 13.80 2.60
C GLY A 134 6.82 13.92 2.54
N GLN A 135 6.13 13.17 3.40
CA GLN A 135 4.66 13.24 3.58
C GLN A 135 4.32 13.90 4.93
N PRO A 136 3.23 14.70 5.00
CA PRO A 136 2.82 15.32 6.26
C PRO A 136 2.33 14.26 7.24
N VAL A 137 2.64 14.45 8.52
CA VAL A 137 2.18 13.61 9.64
C VAL A 137 1.11 14.36 10.41
N ASP A 138 -0.15 14.22 10.02
CA ASP A 138 -1.28 14.91 10.64
C ASP A 138 -2.01 14.04 11.66
N ARG A 139 -1.63 12.76 11.76
CA ARG A 139 -2.24 11.76 12.67
C ARG A 139 -1.26 10.68 13.05
N LEU A 140 -1.52 10.06 14.18
CA LEU A 140 -0.75 8.95 14.74
C LEU A 140 -1.66 7.75 14.92
N LEU A 141 -1.08 6.57 15.01
CA LEU A 141 -1.71 5.36 15.54
C LEU A 141 -0.98 4.99 16.82
N ILE A 142 -1.74 4.88 17.92
CA ILE A 142 -1.23 4.42 19.21
C ILE A 142 -1.69 2.98 19.39
N GLU A 143 -0.74 2.06 19.61
CA GLU A 143 -1.03 0.64 19.71
C GLU A 143 -0.36 0.00 20.94
N GLN A 144 -0.97 -1.07 21.44
CA GLN A 144 -0.32 -1.92 22.43
C GLN A 144 0.84 -2.69 21.76
N PRO A 145 2.01 -2.76 22.40
CA PRO A 145 3.13 -3.55 21.91
C PRO A 145 2.83 -5.05 22.02
N CYS A 146 3.32 -5.85 21.08
CA CYS A 146 3.32 -7.28 21.20
C CYS A 146 4.75 -7.84 21.16
N VAL A 147 4.95 -9.01 21.78
CA VAL A 147 6.21 -9.74 21.72
C VAL A 147 6.22 -10.60 20.48
N VAL A 148 7.10 -10.26 19.54
CA VAL A 148 7.23 -10.90 18.23
C VAL A 148 8.31 -11.99 18.31
N MET A 149 7.97 -13.20 17.88
CA MET A 149 8.88 -14.33 17.77
C MET A 149 9.42 -14.52 16.36
N HIS A 150 8.54 -14.35 15.37
CA HIS A 150 8.88 -14.45 13.94
C HIS A 150 8.06 -13.44 13.14
N GLU A 151 8.64 -12.94 12.06
CA GLU A 151 8.02 -12.00 11.12
C GLU A 151 7.96 -12.63 9.74
N TYR A 152 6.80 -12.52 9.09
CA TYR A 152 6.53 -12.99 7.77
C TYR A 152 6.00 -11.85 6.89
N TYR A 153 6.15 -12.01 5.60
CA TYR A 153 5.47 -11.18 4.59
C TYR A 153 4.26 -11.93 4.07
N LEU A 154 3.13 -11.25 3.92
CA LEU A 154 1.94 -11.76 3.27
C LEU A 154 1.25 -10.64 2.50
N ALA A 155 0.97 -10.86 1.21
CA ALA A 155 0.19 -9.94 0.41
C ALA A 155 -0.82 -10.67 -0.46
N CYS A 156 -1.93 -9.99 -0.76
CA CYS A 156 -2.93 -10.38 -1.74
C CYS A 156 -3.07 -9.25 -2.76
N LEU A 157 -2.93 -9.53 -4.04
CA LEU A 157 -2.97 -8.54 -5.12
C LEU A 157 -3.44 -9.14 -6.43
N VAL A 158 -3.75 -8.29 -7.41
CA VAL A 158 -4.02 -8.71 -8.78
C VAL A 158 -2.71 -8.81 -9.55
N ASP A 159 -2.37 -10.02 -9.99
CA ASP A 159 -1.27 -10.21 -10.96
C ASP A 159 -1.82 -9.95 -12.38
N ARG A 160 -1.38 -8.85 -12.98
CA ARG A 160 -1.86 -8.42 -14.29
C ARG A 160 -1.41 -9.34 -15.43
N ALA A 161 -0.25 -10.00 -15.29
CA ALA A 161 0.25 -10.92 -16.30
C ALA A 161 -0.54 -12.23 -16.32
N LEU A 162 -0.99 -12.68 -15.15
CA LEU A 162 -1.82 -13.87 -15.01
C LEU A 162 -3.32 -13.57 -15.07
N GLU A 163 -3.71 -12.30 -14.95
CA GLU A 163 -5.12 -11.85 -14.83
C GLU A 163 -5.84 -12.58 -13.69
N ARG A 164 -5.16 -12.72 -12.55
CA ARG A 164 -5.62 -13.49 -11.39
C ARG A 164 -5.26 -12.78 -10.08
N VAL A 165 -6.08 -13.04 -9.07
CA VAL A 165 -5.72 -12.72 -7.70
C VAL A 165 -4.66 -13.70 -7.22
N VAL A 166 -3.59 -13.17 -6.66
CA VAL A 166 -2.48 -13.96 -6.14
C VAL A 166 -2.17 -13.60 -4.70
N PHE A 167 -1.70 -14.61 -3.95
CA PHE A 167 -1.06 -14.40 -2.68
C PHE A 167 0.45 -14.54 -2.83
N ILE A 168 1.18 -13.63 -2.21
CA ILE A 168 2.63 -13.66 -2.11
C ILE A 168 2.99 -13.75 -0.62
N ALA A 169 3.81 -14.70 -0.27
CA ALA A 169 4.28 -14.88 1.10
C ALA A 169 5.79 -15.11 1.13
N SER A 170 6.44 -14.69 2.22
CA SER A 170 7.87 -14.94 2.46
C SER A 170 8.15 -15.06 3.96
N ARG A 171 9.22 -15.82 4.29
CA ARG A 171 9.78 -15.89 5.65
C ARG A 171 10.52 -14.62 6.06
N ALA A 172 10.76 -13.70 5.15
CA ALA A 172 11.47 -12.46 5.40
C ALA A 172 10.43 -11.33 5.55
N GLY A 173 9.82 -11.21 6.71
CA GLY A 173 8.96 -10.10 7.07
C GLY A 173 9.74 -8.86 7.52
N GLY A 174 9.07 -7.69 7.52
CA GLY A 174 9.68 -6.42 7.91
C GLY A 174 10.73 -5.86 6.94
N MET A 175 10.86 -6.46 5.75
CA MET A 175 11.80 -6.07 4.69
C MET A 175 11.05 -5.73 3.40
N ASP A 176 11.74 -5.02 2.48
CA ASP A 176 11.20 -4.73 1.15
C ASP A 176 11.15 -6.02 0.31
N ILE A 177 9.96 -6.43 -0.07
CA ILE A 177 9.72 -7.68 -0.80
C ILE A 177 10.33 -7.66 -2.19
N GLU A 178 10.43 -6.49 -2.82
CA GLU A 178 11.07 -6.31 -4.12
C GLU A 178 12.56 -6.64 -4.07
N GLU A 179 13.24 -6.24 -2.99
CA GLU A 179 14.64 -6.57 -2.78
C GLU A 179 14.83 -8.08 -2.60
N ILE A 180 13.90 -8.72 -1.85
CA ILE A 180 13.93 -10.18 -1.65
C ILE A 180 13.65 -10.90 -2.97
N ALA A 181 12.65 -10.46 -3.75
CA ALA A 181 12.31 -11.06 -5.03
C ALA A 181 13.46 -10.94 -6.05
N ALA A 182 14.18 -9.83 -6.04
CA ALA A 182 15.33 -9.63 -6.93
C ALA A 182 16.57 -10.48 -6.57
N ARG A 183 16.85 -10.63 -5.25
CA ARG A 183 18.06 -11.33 -4.79
C ARG A 183 17.83 -12.81 -4.49
N HIS A 184 16.64 -13.17 -4.05
CA HIS A 184 16.25 -14.49 -3.54
C HIS A 184 14.86 -14.89 -4.00
N PRO A 185 14.59 -15.03 -5.31
CA PRO A 185 13.27 -15.38 -5.83
C PRO A 185 12.75 -16.72 -5.31
N ASP A 186 13.63 -17.63 -4.92
CA ASP A 186 13.33 -18.91 -4.27
C ASP A 186 12.66 -18.78 -2.91
N LYS A 187 12.79 -17.63 -2.25
CA LYS A 187 12.14 -17.34 -0.95
C LYS A 187 10.72 -16.80 -1.09
N ILE A 188 10.27 -16.57 -2.31
CA ILE A 188 8.94 -16.07 -2.60
C ILE A 188 7.99 -17.23 -2.85
N ILE A 189 6.98 -17.35 -2.00
CA ILE A 189 5.90 -18.33 -2.16
C ILE A 189 4.75 -17.62 -2.86
N LYS A 190 4.31 -18.13 -4.00
CA LYS A 190 3.21 -17.57 -4.78
C LYS A 190 2.08 -18.58 -4.91
N VAL A 191 0.86 -18.15 -4.60
CA VAL A 191 -0.35 -18.95 -4.78
C VAL A 191 -1.34 -18.15 -5.62
N VAL A 192 -1.91 -18.81 -6.62
CA VAL A 192 -2.89 -18.22 -7.54
C VAL A 192 -4.28 -18.67 -7.14
N ALA A 193 -5.19 -17.74 -6.89
CA ALA A 193 -6.58 -18.06 -6.65
C ALA A 193 -7.29 -18.37 -7.97
N ASP A 194 -8.14 -19.42 -7.96
CA ASP A 194 -8.98 -19.72 -9.11
C ASP A 194 -10.08 -18.66 -9.25
N PRO A 195 -10.38 -18.16 -10.46
CA PRO A 195 -11.36 -17.11 -10.65
C PRO A 195 -12.81 -17.52 -10.34
N ILE A 196 -13.11 -18.83 -10.36
CA ILE A 196 -14.43 -19.38 -10.10
C ILE A 196 -14.52 -19.96 -8.69
N ALA A 197 -13.56 -20.84 -8.33
CA ALA A 197 -13.54 -21.51 -7.04
C ALA A 197 -12.95 -20.64 -5.91
N GLY A 198 -12.27 -19.55 -6.25
CA GLY A 198 -11.57 -18.69 -5.28
C GLY A 198 -10.32 -19.33 -4.70
N LEU A 199 -9.84 -18.75 -3.62
CA LEU A 199 -8.73 -19.31 -2.83
C LEU A 199 -9.22 -20.52 -2.03
N GLN A 200 -8.49 -21.64 -2.11
CA GLN A 200 -8.87 -22.88 -1.44
C GLN A 200 -8.04 -23.12 -0.16
N ALA A 201 -8.67 -23.72 0.85
CA ALA A 201 -8.03 -23.96 2.13
C ALA A 201 -6.76 -24.83 2.05
N TYR A 202 -6.67 -25.76 1.09
CA TYR A 202 -5.46 -26.56 0.91
C TYR A 202 -4.28 -25.70 0.44
N GLN A 203 -4.51 -24.72 -0.46
CA GLN A 203 -3.50 -23.79 -0.93
C GLN A 203 -2.95 -22.95 0.24
N CYS A 204 -3.85 -22.49 1.13
CA CYS A 204 -3.43 -21.74 2.33
C CYS A 204 -2.56 -22.61 3.26
N ARG A 205 -2.88 -23.90 3.41
CA ARG A 205 -2.05 -24.82 4.22
C ARG A 205 -0.69 -25.07 3.59
N GLU A 206 -0.60 -25.18 2.26
CA GLU A 206 0.67 -25.28 1.54
C GLU A 206 1.57 -24.07 1.83
N VAL A 207 1.01 -22.86 1.78
CA VAL A 207 1.74 -21.65 2.19
C VAL A 207 2.21 -21.75 3.64
N GLY A 208 1.33 -22.20 4.56
CA GLY A 208 1.69 -22.35 5.97
C GLY A 208 2.87 -23.29 6.18
N PHE A 209 2.87 -24.45 5.53
CA PHE A 209 3.98 -25.39 5.61
C PHE A 209 5.26 -24.83 4.97
N ALA A 210 5.16 -24.17 3.81
CA ALA A 210 6.30 -23.55 3.15
C ALA A 210 6.92 -22.43 3.98
N LEU A 211 6.10 -21.66 4.74
CA LEU A 211 6.58 -20.70 5.74
C LEU A 211 7.19 -21.35 6.99
N GLY A 212 7.04 -22.68 7.17
CA GLY A 212 7.52 -23.43 8.33
C GLY A 212 6.64 -23.29 9.56
N LEU A 213 5.41 -22.85 9.39
CA LEU A 213 4.40 -22.84 10.45
C LEU A 213 3.99 -24.25 10.83
N LYS A 214 3.48 -24.45 12.05
CA LYS A 214 3.11 -25.75 12.59
C LYS A 214 1.70 -25.73 13.18
N ASP A 215 1.07 -26.88 13.13
CA ASP A 215 -0.17 -27.19 13.85
C ASP A 215 -1.23 -26.07 13.78
N LYS A 216 -1.53 -25.46 14.91
CA LYS A 216 -2.53 -24.38 15.03
C LYS A 216 -2.19 -23.15 14.19
N GLN A 217 -0.92 -22.86 13.96
CA GLN A 217 -0.49 -21.71 13.16
C GLN A 217 -0.87 -21.89 11.67
N VAL A 218 -0.76 -23.10 11.11
CA VAL A 218 -1.19 -23.41 9.75
C VAL A 218 -2.70 -23.20 9.60
N THR A 219 -3.48 -23.64 10.60
CA THR A 219 -4.93 -23.43 10.62
C THR A 219 -5.28 -21.93 10.74
N ALA A 220 -4.58 -21.20 11.60
CA ALA A 220 -4.76 -19.77 11.78
C ALA A 220 -4.42 -19.00 10.50
N LEU A 221 -3.28 -19.31 9.84
CA LEU A 221 -2.91 -18.71 8.56
C LEU A 221 -3.96 -19.03 7.48
N SER A 222 -4.44 -20.26 7.41
CA SER A 222 -5.46 -20.63 6.42
C SER A 222 -6.73 -19.81 6.59
N ARG A 223 -7.20 -19.61 7.81
CA ARG A 223 -8.36 -18.75 8.11
C ARG A 223 -8.08 -17.31 7.73
N LEU A 224 -6.91 -16.79 8.10
CA LEU A 224 -6.47 -15.43 7.83
C LEU A 224 -6.42 -15.17 6.31
N MET A 225 -5.83 -16.05 5.52
CA MET A 225 -5.74 -15.91 4.06
C MET A 225 -7.13 -15.95 3.41
N LEU A 226 -8.01 -16.83 3.84
CA LEU A 226 -9.40 -16.88 3.34
C LEU A 226 -10.17 -15.60 3.67
N ASN A 227 -9.99 -15.07 4.88
CA ASN A 227 -10.60 -13.80 5.28
C ASN A 227 -10.05 -12.62 4.47
N ILE A 228 -8.73 -12.58 4.19
CA ILE A 228 -8.12 -11.58 3.30
C ILE A 228 -8.71 -11.69 1.89
N PHE A 229 -8.87 -12.90 1.35
CA PHE A 229 -9.45 -13.09 0.02
C PHE A 229 -10.90 -12.60 -0.03
N HIS A 230 -11.68 -12.87 1.02
CA HIS A 230 -13.04 -12.36 1.15
C HIS A 230 -13.07 -10.83 1.25
N LEU A 231 -12.26 -10.23 2.12
CA LEU A 231 -12.09 -8.79 2.23
C LEU A 231 -11.71 -8.16 0.88
N PHE A 232 -10.69 -8.72 0.22
CA PHE A 232 -10.16 -8.26 -1.07
C PHE A 232 -11.26 -8.18 -2.13
N SER A 233 -12.08 -9.23 -2.23
CA SER A 233 -13.17 -9.32 -3.21
C SER A 233 -14.38 -8.47 -2.83
N ALA A 234 -14.76 -8.44 -1.54
CA ALA A 234 -15.96 -7.73 -1.07
C ALA A 234 -15.79 -6.21 -1.07
N ARG A 235 -14.56 -5.71 -0.93
CA ARG A 235 -14.22 -4.29 -0.85
C ARG A 235 -13.55 -3.75 -2.12
N ASP A 236 -13.47 -4.54 -3.19
CA ASP A 236 -12.84 -4.16 -4.46
C ASP A 236 -11.42 -3.63 -4.24
N LEU A 237 -10.59 -4.40 -3.57
CA LEU A 237 -9.22 -4.00 -3.29
C LEU A 237 -8.28 -4.39 -4.43
N SER A 238 -7.22 -3.63 -4.61
CA SER A 238 -6.13 -3.92 -5.55
C SER A 238 -4.90 -4.50 -4.86
N LEU A 239 -4.73 -4.19 -3.57
CA LEU A 239 -3.65 -4.70 -2.71
C LEU A 239 -4.11 -4.80 -1.27
N VAL A 240 -3.80 -5.91 -0.63
CA VAL A 240 -3.73 -6.06 0.84
C VAL A 240 -2.35 -6.60 1.16
N GLU A 241 -1.53 -5.82 1.82
CA GLU A 241 -0.18 -6.19 2.25
C GLU A 241 -0.10 -6.15 3.77
N ILE A 242 0.41 -7.22 4.36
CA ILE A 242 0.71 -7.33 5.79
C ILE A 242 2.21 -7.56 5.92
N ASN A 243 2.93 -6.55 6.43
CA ASN A 243 4.38 -6.58 6.53
C ASN A 243 4.91 -5.80 7.74
N PRO A 244 5.12 -6.51 8.88
CA PRO A 244 5.08 -7.96 9.02
C PRO A 244 3.74 -8.54 9.49
N LEU A 245 3.48 -9.78 9.06
CA LEU A 245 2.60 -10.71 9.74
C LEU A 245 3.44 -11.41 10.82
N ALA A 246 3.11 -11.23 12.06
CA ALA A 246 3.92 -11.70 13.17
C ALA A 246 3.32 -12.94 13.85
N VAL A 247 4.21 -13.84 14.29
CA VAL A 247 3.89 -14.85 15.28
C VAL A 247 4.27 -14.31 16.65
N THR A 248 3.32 -14.25 17.57
CA THR A 248 3.51 -13.78 18.94
C THR A 248 4.09 -14.87 19.85
N SER A 249 4.50 -14.51 21.05
CA SER A 249 4.92 -15.47 22.09
C SER A 249 3.80 -16.45 22.47
N GLY A 250 2.54 -16.09 22.27
CA GLY A 250 1.37 -16.97 22.41
C GLY A 250 1.13 -17.92 21.22
N SER A 251 2.01 -17.87 20.21
CA SER A 251 1.88 -18.62 18.95
C SER A 251 0.70 -18.17 18.07
N ASP A 252 0.13 -16.99 18.31
CA ASP A 252 -0.92 -16.41 17.50
C ASP A 252 -0.32 -15.62 16.32
N LEU A 253 -1.05 -15.57 15.21
CA LEU A 253 -0.74 -14.74 14.06
C LEU A 253 -1.44 -13.39 14.18
N ILE A 254 -0.69 -12.29 13.99
CA ILE A 254 -1.21 -10.93 14.11
C ILE A 254 -0.62 -10.03 13.02
N ALA A 255 -1.44 -9.18 12.40
CA ALA A 255 -1.00 -8.20 11.42
C ALA A 255 -0.47 -6.94 12.15
N LEU A 256 0.86 -6.78 12.18
CA LEU A 256 1.51 -5.65 12.88
C LEU A 256 1.53 -4.36 12.08
N ASP A 257 1.63 -4.47 10.78
CA ASP A 257 1.50 -3.36 9.85
C ASP A 257 0.69 -3.82 8.64
N ALA A 258 -0.11 -2.93 8.10
CA ALA A 258 -0.99 -3.22 6.99
C ALA A 258 -1.05 -2.05 6.01
N LYS A 259 -0.98 -2.39 4.73
CA LYS A 259 -1.22 -1.47 3.61
C LYS A 259 -2.37 -2.02 2.77
N ILE A 260 -3.38 -1.20 2.55
CA ILE A 260 -4.52 -1.54 1.70
C ILE A 260 -4.66 -0.45 0.62
N GLN A 261 -4.84 -0.92 -0.62
CA GLN A 261 -5.18 -0.07 -1.75
C GLN A 261 -6.53 -0.49 -2.31
N VAL A 262 -7.37 0.48 -2.56
CA VAL A 262 -8.71 0.30 -3.14
C VAL A 262 -8.63 0.51 -4.64
N ASP A 263 -9.42 -0.21 -5.42
CA ASP A 263 -9.59 0.06 -6.85
C ASP A 263 -10.45 1.30 -7.04
N ASP A 264 -9.87 2.41 -7.50
CA ASP A 264 -10.56 3.68 -7.74
C ASP A 264 -11.76 3.53 -8.68
N ASN A 265 -11.72 2.57 -9.60
CA ASN A 265 -12.83 2.30 -10.52
C ASN A 265 -14.05 1.73 -9.82
N ALA A 266 -13.90 1.21 -8.60
CA ALA A 266 -14.97 0.63 -7.81
C ALA A 266 -15.53 1.58 -6.73
N LEU A 267 -14.92 2.76 -6.50
CA LEU A 267 -15.33 3.70 -5.44
C LEU A 267 -16.81 4.11 -5.55
N PHE A 268 -17.37 4.15 -6.76
CA PHE A 268 -18.79 4.46 -6.94
C PHE A 268 -19.74 3.52 -6.18
N ARG A 269 -19.31 2.28 -5.89
CA ARG A 269 -20.05 1.29 -5.10
C ARG A 269 -19.49 1.03 -3.71
N GLN A 270 -18.33 1.61 -3.38
CA GLN A 270 -17.63 1.51 -2.09
C GLN A 270 -17.62 2.86 -1.37
N LYS A 271 -18.81 3.48 -1.19
CA LYS A 271 -18.93 4.82 -0.62
C LYS A 271 -18.28 5.00 0.74
N ALA A 272 -18.40 4.00 1.62
CA ALA A 272 -17.75 4.02 2.93
C ALA A 272 -16.21 4.05 2.85
N LEU A 273 -15.63 3.46 1.81
CA LEU A 273 -14.19 3.55 1.58
C LEU A 273 -13.81 4.90 0.96
N GLU A 274 -14.61 5.41 0.02
CA GLU A 274 -14.38 6.73 -0.58
C GLU A 274 -14.30 7.85 0.48
N GLU A 275 -15.14 7.78 1.54
CA GLU A 275 -15.12 8.72 2.67
C GLU A 275 -13.84 8.64 3.52
N LEU A 276 -13.08 7.55 3.43
CA LEU A 276 -11.80 7.40 4.14
C LEU A 276 -10.62 8.03 3.40
N HIS A 277 -10.84 8.57 2.20
CA HIS A 277 -9.79 9.19 1.40
C HIS A 277 -9.18 10.41 2.09
N ASP A 278 -7.85 10.46 2.13
CA ASP A 278 -7.10 11.57 2.69
C ASP A 278 -6.35 12.36 1.60
N SER A 279 -6.99 13.43 1.14
CA SER A 279 -6.42 14.31 0.10
C SER A 279 -5.13 15.02 0.49
N SER A 280 -4.80 15.12 1.80
CA SER A 280 -3.55 15.73 2.27
C SER A 280 -2.31 14.91 1.88
N GLN A 281 -2.51 13.63 1.59
CA GLN A 281 -1.46 12.70 1.18
C GLN A 281 -1.30 12.60 -0.34
N ASP A 282 -2.22 13.19 -1.12
CA ASP A 282 -2.15 13.22 -2.58
C ASP A 282 -1.08 14.20 -3.09
N ASP A 283 -0.59 13.99 -4.31
CA ASP A 283 0.19 15.04 -4.98
C ASP A 283 -0.73 16.25 -5.23
N PRO A 284 -0.33 17.46 -4.82
CA PRO A 284 -1.16 18.67 -4.97
C PRO A 284 -1.61 18.92 -6.42
N LYS A 285 -0.85 18.46 -7.41
CA LYS A 285 -1.20 18.62 -8.83
C LYS A 285 -2.22 17.58 -9.28
N GLU A 286 -2.12 16.35 -8.77
CA GLU A 286 -3.11 15.31 -9.00
C GLU A 286 -4.43 15.69 -8.36
N HIS A 287 -4.40 16.17 -7.11
CA HIS A 287 -5.58 16.68 -6.42
C HIS A 287 -6.25 17.77 -7.24
N LYS A 288 -5.50 18.78 -7.67
CA LYS A 288 -6.01 19.88 -8.49
C LYS A 288 -6.55 19.41 -9.85
N ALA A 289 -5.89 18.45 -10.50
CA ALA A 289 -6.37 17.90 -11.77
C ALA A 289 -7.70 17.15 -11.59
N ARG A 290 -7.84 16.40 -10.50
CA ARG A 290 -9.05 15.65 -10.14
C ARG A 290 -10.27 16.57 -9.93
N GLU A 291 -10.09 17.77 -9.37
CA GLU A 291 -11.15 18.78 -9.24
C GLU A 291 -11.79 19.16 -10.61
N PHE A 292 -10.99 19.09 -11.69
CA PHE A 292 -11.46 19.34 -13.06
C PHE A 292 -11.85 18.06 -13.82
N GLY A 293 -11.92 16.91 -13.16
CA GLY A 293 -12.20 15.61 -13.78
C GLY A 293 -11.10 15.14 -14.72
N LEU A 294 -9.85 15.54 -14.46
CA LEU A 294 -8.67 15.23 -15.25
C LEU A 294 -7.80 14.21 -14.53
N SER A 295 -7.15 13.31 -15.30
CA SER A 295 -6.09 12.44 -14.78
C SER A 295 -4.73 13.09 -15.02
N TYR A 296 -3.91 13.16 -13.97
CA TYR A 296 -2.56 13.68 -14.02
C TYR A 296 -1.59 12.59 -13.56
N VAL A 297 -0.50 12.42 -14.28
CA VAL A 297 0.59 11.50 -13.90
C VAL A 297 1.91 12.26 -14.02
N ALA A 298 2.66 12.33 -12.92
CA ALA A 298 4.00 12.89 -12.90
C ALA A 298 5.03 11.83 -13.28
N LEU A 299 5.82 12.08 -14.31
CA LEU A 299 6.94 11.24 -14.74
C LEU A 299 8.24 12.06 -14.72
N ASP A 300 9.39 11.37 -14.63
CA ASP A 300 10.72 11.99 -14.64
C ASP A 300 11.21 12.20 -16.08
N GLY A 301 10.46 13.02 -16.85
CA GLY A 301 10.77 13.32 -18.22
C GLY A 301 11.04 14.81 -18.49
N ASN A 302 11.41 15.13 -19.73
CA ASN A 302 11.63 16.51 -20.20
C ASN A 302 10.60 16.98 -21.23
N ILE A 303 9.63 16.14 -21.56
CA ILE A 303 8.56 16.41 -22.53
C ILE A 303 7.20 16.23 -21.87
N GLY A 304 6.40 17.32 -21.83
CA GLY A 304 5.03 17.29 -21.36
C GLY A 304 4.05 16.83 -22.43
N CYS A 305 3.12 15.93 -22.09
CA CYS A 305 2.07 15.44 -22.99
C CYS A 305 0.69 15.78 -22.43
N MET A 306 -0.19 16.25 -23.31
CA MET A 306 -1.60 16.44 -23.02
C MET A 306 -2.42 15.79 -24.13
N VAL A 307 -3.24 14.81 -23.78
CA VAL A 307 -3.94 13.94 -24.74
C VAL A 307 -5.35 13.59 -24.27
N ASN A 308 -6.21 13.23 -25.19
CA ASN A 308 -7.51 12.67 -24.90
C ASN A 308 -7.45 11.13 -24.95
N GLY A 309 -7.54 10.48 -23.80
CA GLY A 309 -7.62 9.03 -23.69
C GLY A 309 -6.28 8.32 -23.54
N ALA A 310 -6.33 7.23 -22.75
CA ALA A 310 -5.15 6.46 -22.35
C ALA A 310 -4.36 5.85 -23.50
N GLY A 311 -5.06 5.36 -24.54
CA GLY A 311 -4.40 4.77 -25.72
C GLY A 311 -3.54 5.78 -26.49
N LEU A 312 -4.03 7.01 -26.64
CA LEU A 312 -3.24 8.07 -27.29
C LEU A 312 -2.06 8.50 -26.42
N ALA A 313 -2.22 8.52 -25.11
CA ALA A 313 -1.12 8.79 -24.18
C ALA A 313 0.01 7.76 -24.32
N MET A 314 -0.33 6.49 -24.26
CA MET A 314 0.63 5.39 -24.39
C MET A 314 1.37 5.48 -25.73
N ALA A 315 0.66 5.63 -26.84
CA ALA A 315 1.25 5.78 -28.16
C ALA A 315 2.16 7.02 -28.25
N THR A 316 1.77 8.14 -27.66
CA THR A 316 2.57 9.37 -27.64
C THR A 316 3.84 9.19 -26.85
N MET A 317 3.78 8.55 -25.67
CA MET A 317 4.95 8.26 -24.85
C MET A 317 5.92 7.28 -25.55
N ASP A 318 5.38 6.27 -26.23
CA ASP A 318 6.19 5.33 -27.02
C ASP A 318 6.92 6.04 -28.17
N LEU A 319 6.23 6.94 -28.89
CA LEU A 319 6.85 7.74 -29.95
C LEU A 319 7.95 8.67 -29.41
N ILE A 320 7.71 9.33 -28.27
CA ILE A 320 8.72 10.19 -27.64
C ILE A 320 9.98 9.37 -27.30
N LYS A 321 9.80 8.19 -26.71
CA LYS A 321 10.93 7.28 -26.40
C LYS A 321 11.65 6.79 -27.65
N LEU A 322 10.91 6.40 -28.69
CA LEU A 322 11.47 5.94 -29.95
C LEU A 322 12.36 7.01 -30.60
N HIS A 323 12.05 8.29 -30.40
CA HIS A 323 12.84 9.42 -30.90
C HIS A 323 13.86 9.96 -29.88
N GLY A 324 14.16 9.21 -28.83
CA GLY A 324 15.18 9.56 -27.84
C GLY A 324 14.77 10.63 -26.82
N GLY A 325 13.49 10.97 -26.74
CA GLY A 325 12.95 11.85 -25.70
C GLY A 325 12.61 11.10 -24.43
N ALA A 326 12.44 11.83 -23.34
CA ALA A 326 11.96 11.32 -22.06
C ALA A 326 10.57 11.89 -21.78
N PRO A 327 9.50 11.08 -21.87
CA PRO A 327 8.16 11.51 -21.54
C PRO A 327 7.98 11.69 -20.04
#